data_21c99a2109fa00d7d6744a79c1a1e85b
#
_entry.id   21c99a2109fa00d7d6744a79c1a1e85b
#
_cell.length_a   1.000
_cell.length_b   1.000
_cell.length_c   1.000
_cell.angle_alpha   90.00
_cell.angle_beta   90.00
_cell.angle_gamma   90.00
#
_symmetry.space_group_name_H-M   'P 1'
#
loop_
_entity.id
_entity.type
_entity.pdbx_description
1 polymer ?
#
loop_
_entity_poly.entity_id
_entity_poly.type
_entity_poly.pdbx_seq_one_letter_code
_entity_poly.pdbx_strand_id
1 'polypeptide(L)' 'MLQDPFLNALRKEHVQVSIYLVNGIKLQGQVDSFDQYVILLKNTVTQMVYKHAISTIVPARAVAMTMPDHDEA' A
#
# COMPACT_ATOMS: atom_id res chain seq x y z
N MET A 1 3.25 -3.42 -10.35
CA MET A 1 2.62 -4.59 -10.90
C MET A 1 1.20 -4.72 -10.42
N LEU A 2 0.32 -5.16 -11.27
CA LEU A 2 -1.08 -5.27 -10.89
C LEU A 2 -1.32 -6.30 -9.81
N GLN A 3 -0.40 -7.23 -9.67
CA GLN A 3 -0.55 -8.33 -8.72
C GLN A 3 0.33 -8.16 -7.50
N ASP A 4 0.44 -6.96 -7.03
CA ASP A 4 1.19 -6.70 -5.82
C ASP A 4 0.46 -7.33 -4.63
N PRO A 5 0.98 -8.44 -4.07
CA PRO A 5 0.26 -9.13 -2.99
C PRO A 5 0.18 -8.32 -1.71
N PHE A 6 1.17 -7.50 -1.45
CA PHE A 6 1.16 -6.66 -0.26
C PHE A 6 0.05 -5.60 -0.34
N LEU A 7 0.02 -4.86 -1.45
CA LEU A 7 -1.03 -3.85 -1.63
C LEU A 7 -2.41 -4.48 -1.69
N ASN A 8 -2.51 -5.65 -2.30
CA ASN A 8 -3.79 -6.32 -2.39
C ASN A 8 -4.30 -6.75 -1.03
N ALA A 9 -3.42 -7.25 -0.17
CA ALA A 9 -3.79 -7.61 1.20
C ALA A 9 -4.24 -6.38 1.98
N LEU A 10 -3.53 -5.28 1.85
CA LEU A 10 -3.91 -4.05 2.53
C LEU A 10 -5.30 -3.59 2.10
N ARG A 11 -5.58 -3.67 0.82
CA ARG A 11 -6.87 -3.27 0.27
C ARG A 11 -7.98 -4.18 0.78
N LYS A 12 -7.78 -5.49 0.69
CA LYS A 12 -8.81 -6.45 1.06
C LYS A 12 -9.16 -6.39 2.54
N GLU A 13 -8.17 -6.18 3.38
CA GLU A 13 -8.36 -6.18 4.82
C GLU A 13 -8.62 -4.79 5.39
N HIS A 14 -8.71 -3.78 4.54
CA HIS A 14 -9.02 -2.41 4.96
C HIS A 14 -8.06 -1.92 6.03
N VAL A 15 -6.78 -2.19 5.84
CA VAL A 15 -5.76 -1.84 6.82
C VAL A 15 -5.36 -0.39 6.66
N GLN A 16 -5.35 0.36 7.76
CA GLN A 16 -4.81 1.71 7.75
C GLN A 16 -3.31 1.66 7.50
N VAL A 17 -2.83 2.55 6.66
CA VAL A 17 -1.40 2.62 6.33
C VAL A 17 -0.90 4.04 6.45
N SER A 18 0.40 4.15 6.70
CA SER A 18 1.14 5.38 6.54
C SER A 18 2.05 5.22 5.33
N ILE A 19 1.95 6.13 4.39
CA ILE A 19 2.79 6.14 3.20
C ILE A 19 3.75 7.30 3.30
N TYR A 20 5.03 7.00 3.28
CA TYR A 20 6.08 8.01 3.34
C TYR A 20 6.60 8.24 1.93
N LEU A 21 6.61 9.48 1.50
CA LEU A 21 7.11 9.84 0.19
C LEU A 21 8.59 10.15 0.26
N VAL A 22 9.24 10.10 -0.90
CA VAL A 22 10.69 10.34 -0.96
C VAL A 22 11.08 11.74 -0.51
N ASN A 23 10.14 12.69 -0.53
CA ASN A 23 10.38 14.04 -0.03
C ASN A 23 10.09 14.21 1.46
N GLY A 24 9.76 13.11 2.16
CA GLY A 24 9.53 13.14 3.59
C GLY A 24 8.08 13.34 4.02
N ILE A 25 7.19 13.60 3.10
CA ILE A 25 5.78 13.78 3.43
C ILE A 25 5.17 12.43 3.81
N LYS A 26 4.33 12.44 4.83
CA LYS A 26 3.61 11.25 5.31
C LYS A 26 2.14 11.40 4.99
N LEU A 27 1.59 10.40 4.33
CA LEU A 27 0.17 10.30 4.03
C LEU A 27 -0.41 9.13 4.77
N GLN A 28 -1.68 9.23 5.18
CA GLN A 28 -2.34 8.16 5.92
C GLN A 28 -3.70 7.88 5.32
N GLY A 29 -4.11 6.62 5.39
CA GLY A 29 -5.42 6.21 4.91
C GLY A 29 -5.44 4.73 4.62
N GLN A 30 -6.41 4.31 3.83
CA GLN A 30 -6.55 2.94 3.38
C GLN A 30 -6.33 2.86 1.89
N VAL A 31 -5.75 1.76 1.44
CA VAL A 31 -5.60 1.51 0.01
C VAL A 31 -6.99 1.20 -0.56
N ASP A 32 -7.50 2.09 -1.39
CA ASP A 32 -8.80 1.89 -2.01
C ASP A 32 -8.67 1.04 -3.27
N SER A 33 -7.71 1.39 -4.10
CA SER A 33 -7.38 0.62 -5.30
C SER A 33 -5.96 0.99 -5.72
N PHE A 34 -5.43 0.25 -6.68
CA PHE A 34 -4.10 0.55 -7.19
C PHE A 34 -3.94 -0.09 -8.56
N ASP A 35 -2.97 0.40 -9.29
CA ASP A 35 -2.53 -0.24 -10.52
C ASP A 35 -1.01 -0.25 -10.53
N GLN A 36 -0.41 -0.43 -11.70
CA GLN A 36 1.04 -0.55 -11.76
C GLN A 36 1.77 0.76 -11.49
N TYR A 37 1.08 1.89 -11.53
CA TYR A 37 1.72 3.20 -11.39
C TYR A 37 1.30 3.96 -10.15
N VAL A 38 0.06 3.79 -9.73
CA VAL A 38 -0.51 4.63 -8.68
C VAL A 38 -1.24 3.80 -7.64
N ILE A 39 -1.37 4.39 -6.46
CA ILE A 39 -2.23 3.89 -5.39
C ILE A 39 -3.25 4.98 -5.10
N LEU A 40 -4.52 4.60 -5.04
CA LEU A 40 -5.56 5.50 -4.54
C LEU A 40 -5.68 5.29 -3.05
N LEU A 41 -5.31 6.29 -2.30
CA LEU A 41 -5.32 6.26 -0.85
C LEU A 41 -6.52 7.03 -0.36
N LYS A 42 -7.37 6.37 0.41
CA LYS A 42 -8.62 6.97 0.87
C LYS A 42 -8.57 7.25 2.35
N ASN A 43 -8.93 8.48 2.69
CA ASN A 43 -9.14 8.90 4.06
C ASN A 43 -10.42 9.72 4.07
N THR A 44 -10.39 10.98 4.49
CA THR A 44 -11.53 11.87 4.29
C THR A 44 -11.68 12.24 2.83
N VAL A 45 -10.58 12.21 2.10
CA VAL A 45 -10.55 12.42 0.65
C VAL A 45 -9.81 11.25 0.03
N THR A 46 -9.94 11.11 -1.28
CA THR A 46 -9.17 10.13 -2.04
C THR A 46 -8.00 10.84 -2.69
N GLN A 47 -6.81 10.32 -2.48
CA GLN A 47 -5.59 10.88 -3.04
C GLN A 47 -4.95 9.87 -3.96
N MET A 48 -4.43 10.36 -5.07
CA MET A 48 -3.67 9.53 -6.00
C MET A 48 -2.18 9.69 -5.66
N VAL A 49 -1.54 8.58 -5.39
CA VAL A 49 -0.13 8.57 -4.99
C VAL A 49 0.65 7.77 -6.00
N TYR A 50 1.64 8.39 -6.63
CA TYR A 50 2.49 7.69 -7.59
C TYR A 50 3.43 6.77 -6.86
N LYS A 51 3.48 5.51 -7.29
CA LYS A 51 4.30 4.51 -6.63
C LYS A 51 5.77 4.87 -6.57
N HIS A 52 6.29 5.46 -7.64
CA HIS A 52 7.72 5.79 -7.65
C HIS A 52 8.08 6.96 -6.75
N ALA A 53 7.09 7.66 -6.22
CA ALA A 53 7.34 8.72 -5.22
C ALA A 53 7.30 8.16 -3.80
N ILE A 54 7.01 6.89 -3.62
CA ILE A 54 6.86 6.28 -2.31
C ILE A 54 8.21 5.74 -1.84
N SER A 55 8.56 6.08 -0.60
CA SER A 55 9.73 5.53 0.05
C SER A 55 9.37 4.29 0.86
N THR A 56 8.29 4.37 1.64
CA THR A 56 7.93 3.29 2.57
C THR A 56 6.42 3.28 2.79
N ILE A 57 5.87 2.09 2.94
CA ILE A 57 4.48 1.92 3.35
C ILE A 57 4.49 1.14 4.66
N VAL A 58 3.88 1.71 5.69
CA VAL A 58 3.85 1.10 7.02
C VAL A 58 2.40 0.83 7.40
N PRO A 59 1.99 -0.44 7.42
CA PRO A 59 0.64 -0.78 7.86
C PRO A 59 0.50 -0.58 9.37
N ALA A 60 -0.70 -0.26 9.80
CA ALA A 60 -0.97 -0.08 11.23
C ALA A 60 -0.97 -1.41 11.96
N ARG A 61 -1.17 -2.50 11.25
CA ARG A 61 -1.10 -3.83 11.82
C ARG A 61 -0.54 -4.79 10.78
N ALA A 62 -0.08 -5.93 11.23
CA ALA A 62 0.43 -6.94 10.32
C ALA A 62 -0.70 -7.46 9.43
N VAL A 63 -0.36 -7.80 8.21
CA VAL A 63 -1.30 -8.42 7.29
C VAL A 63 -0.78 -9.79 6.93
N ALA A 64 -1.71 -10.73 6.83
CA ALA A 64 -1.39 -12.06 6.35
C ALA A 64 -1.35 -12.01 4.83
N MET A 65 -0.26 -12.45 4.27
CA MET A 65 -0.21 -12.57 2.82
C MET A 65 0.64 -13.76 2.43
N THR A 66 0.31 -14.31 1.28
CA THR A 66 1.01 -15.46 0.74
C THR A 66 1.94 -14.99 -0.35
N MET A 67 3.21 -15.34 -0.20
CA MET A 67 4.21 -15.06 -1.22
C MET A 67 4.45 -16.33 -1.99
N PRO A 68 4.26 -16.32 -3.30
CA PRO A 68 4.34 -17.56 -4.08
C PRO A 68 5.68 -18.26 -4.00
N ASP A 69 6.75 -17.54 -3.88
CA ASP A 69 8.10 -18.09 -3.88
C ASP A 69 8.64 -18.30 -2.48
N HIS A 70 7.84 -18.19 -1.60
CA HIS A 70 8.27 -18.20 -0.24
C HIS A 70 8.62 -19.56 0.25
N ASP A 71 9.00 -19.65 0.41
CA ASP A 71 9.33 -20.51 1.00
C ASP A 71 10.04 -20.99 1.54
N GLU A 72 10.11 -20.94 1.64
CA GLU A 72 10.74 -21.29 2.02
C GLU A 72 11.25 -21.51 2.55
N ALA A 73 11.30 -21.45 2.71
CA ALA A 73 11.90 -21.70 3.22
C ALA A 73 12.17 -21.93 3.69
#